data_eacc5f4632656eec1368ecfff4e60678
#
_entry.id   eacc5f4632656eec1368ecfff4e60678
#
_cell.length_a   1.000
_cell.length_b   1.000
_cell.length_c   1.000
_cell.angle_alpha   90.00
_cell.angle_beta   90.00
_cell.angle_gamma   90.00
#
_symmetry.space_group_name_H-M   'P 1'
#
loop_
_entity.id
_entity.type
_entity.pdbx_description
1 polymer ?
#
loop_
_entity_poly.entity_id
_entity_poly.type
_entity_poly.pdbx_seq_one_letter_code
_entity_poly.pdbx_strand_id
1 'polypeptide(L)'
;MSRLDLLDPWFLLLTPLAALAFWRLWRRRPTLRFSATARVRASGTGTVARLRWLPFALRTLAVALLVLAIARPVRVNESTRTLTEGVAIELVVDRSSSMLAMDFQRRGRPIDRLSALKDVVDNFVQGGGGLSGRPDDLIGLVTFARNADSISPMTLDHEWLLSALKALAVAEPNTTEDGTAIGDAVALGAEKLRDATEQRMDPSRRIRSKVLVLLTDGENNAGEIDPMTAAELCRTLGIKLYTIGMGTRGMAPMPVPTPFGVQMQRRPVSIDEALLKRMADATGGQYFRATDSSSLEGIYARIDELEKTVTEQKRTVQAKDLAVEGFRLGGFAMPPVLALAMGALLLEGALSATRWRTLP
;
A
#
# COMPACT_ATOMS: atom_id res chain seq x y z
N MET A 1 20.43 0.99 -6.12
CA MET A 1 21.80 0.45 -6.29
C MET A 1 22.00 -0.67 -5.29
N SER A 2 22.35 -1.88 -5.76
CA SER A 2 22.58 -3.02 -4.86
C SER A 2 23.93 -2.85 -4.15
N ARG A 3 23.92 -2.79 -2.84
CA ARG A 3 25.14 -2.79 -2.02
C ARG A 3 25.48 -4.22 -1.61
N LEU A 4 26.79 -4.53 -1.60
CA LEU A 4 27.31 -5.77 -1.03
C LEU A 4 27.75 -5.44 0.38
N ASP A 5 27.13 -6.10 1.36
CA ASP A 5 27.48 -5.99 2.77
C ASP A 5 27.86 -7.37 3.32
N LEU A 6 28.63 -7.39 4.38
CA LEU A 6 28.98 -8.62 5.10
C LEU A 6 28.23 -8.62 6.43
N LEU A 7 27.42 -9.65 6.66
CA LEU A 7 26.67 -9.78 7.93
C LEU A 7 27.63 -10.00 9.11
N ASP A 8 28.64 -10.84 8.88
CA ASP A 8 29.56 -11.27 9.93
C ASP A 8 31.04 -11.00 9.52
N PRO A 9 31.48 -9.72 9.40
CA PRO A 9 32.82 -9.36 8.92
C PRO A 9 33.94 -9.85 9.83
N TRP A 10 33.66 -10.15 11.09
CA TRP A 10 34.63 -10.65 12.06
C TRP A 10 35.27 -11.97 11.66
N PHE A 11 34.57 -12.82 10.89
CA PHE A 11 35.11 -14.08 10.40
C PHE A 11 36.24 -13.89 9.38
N LEU A 12 36.39 -12.71 8.78
CA LEU A 12 37.54 -12.41 7.95
C LEU A 12 38.86 -12.39 8.72
N LEU A 13 38.81 -12.22 10.07
CA LEU A 13 39.98 -12.35 10.94
C LEU A 13 40.55 -13.79 10.98
N LEU A 14 39.79 -14.78 10.48
CA LEU A 14 40.31 -16.16 10.33
C LEU A 14 41.28 -16.28 9.13
N THR A 15 41.27 -15.34 8.19
CA THR A 15 42.16 -15.38 7.01
C THR A 15 43.64 -15.40 7.35
N PRO A 16 44.18 -14.56 8.27
CA PRO A 16 45.59 -14.66 8.65
C PRO A 16 45.93 -15.96 9.41
N LEU A 17 44.97 -16.49 10.18
CA LEU A 17 45.17 -17.76 10.89
C LEU A 17 45.22 -18.94 9.90
N ALA A 18 44.32 -18.95 8.92
CA ALA A 18 44.31 -19.92 7.83
C ALA A 18 45.56 -19.82 6.98
N ALA A 19 46.03 -18.61 6.66
CA ALA A 19 47.27 -18.36 5.92
C ALA A 19 48.50 -18.86 6.74
N LEU A 20 48.55 -18.64 8.04
CA LEU A 20 49.64 -19.10 8.91
C LEU A 20 49.68 -20.63 9.04
N ALA A 21 48.50 -21.27 9.23
CA ALA A 21 48.39 -22.73 9.28
C ALA A 21 48.87 -23.34 7.93
N PHE A 22 48.44 -22.73 6.84
CA PHE A 22 48.81 -23.11 5.52
C PHE A 22 50.30 -22.95 5.25
N TRP A 23 50.94 -21.82 5.60
CA TRP A 23 52.39 -21.59 5.51
C TRP A 23 53.19 -22.59 6.30
N ARG A 24 52.71 -22.95 7.53
CA ARG A 24 53.33 -23.98 8.38
C ARG A 24 53.26 -25.37 7.72
N LEU A 25 52.14 -25.76 7.13
CA LEU A 25 51.96 -27.01 6.35
C LEU A 25 52.85 -27.04 5.12
N TRP A 26 53.00 -25.92 4.44
CA TRP A 26 53.87 -25.80 3.26
C TRP A 26 55.35 -25.98 3.62
N ARG A 27 55.80 -25.38 4.72
CA ARG A 27 57.19 -25.54 5.17
C ARG A 27 57.53 -26.96 5.66
N ARG A 28 56.56 -27.74 6.13
CA ARG A 28 56.74 -29.10 6.60
C ARG A 28 56.67 -30.17 5.49
N ARG A 29 57.01 -29.85 4.27
CA ARG A 29 57.02 -30.85 3.17
C ARG A 29 58.09 -31.92 3.50
N PRO A 30 57.69 -33.22 3.64
CA PRO A 30 58.65 -34.27 3.81
C PRO A 30 59.54 -34.37 2.56
N THR A 31 60.84 -34.28 2.72
CA THR A 31 61.81 -34.52 1.64
C THR A 31 62.29 -35.97 1.72
N LEU A 32 61.89 -36.78 0.76
CA LEU A 32 62.45 -38.10 0.63
C LEU A 32 63.90 -37.97 0.11
N ARG A 33 64.87 -38.45 0.90
CA ARG A 33 66.24 -38.56 0.45
C ARG A 33 66.37 -39.81 -0.41
N PHE A 34 66.51 -39.64 -1.70
CA PHE A 34 66.68 -40.71 -2.66
C PHE A 34 68.16 -40.72 -3.12
N SER A 35 68.84 -41.84 -3.00
CA SER A 35 70.25 -41.97 -3.37
C SER A 35 70.53 -41.96 -4.92
N ALA A 36 69.46 -42.13 -5.76
CA ALA A 36 69.62 -42.20 -7.20
C ALA A 36 68.96 -40.99 -7.93
N THR A 37 69.29 -39.77 -7.54
CA THR A 37 68.75 -38.54 -8.13
C THR A 37 69.09 -38.34 -9.62
N ALA A 38 70.12 -38.94 -10.10
CA ALA A 38 70.54 -38.84 -11.53
C ALA A 38 69.55 -39.50 -12.52
N ARG A 39 68.94 -40.65 -12.16
CA ARG A 39 67.92 -41.30 -13.00
C ARG A 39 66.59 -40.59 -13.03
N VAL A 40 66.20 -39.97 -11.94
CA VAL A 40 64.95 -39.20 -11.83
C VAL A 40 65.05 -37.87 -12.61
N ARG A 41 66.23 -37.27 -12.71
CA ARG A 41 66.48 -36.08 -13.55
C ARG A 41 66.49 -36.41 -15.06
N ALA A 42 66.92 -37.60 -15.47
CA ALA A 42 66.92 -38.02 -16.84
C ALA A 42 65.55 -38.30 -17.46
N SER A 43 64.51 -38.55 -16.64
CA SER A 43 63.15 -38.83 -17.13
C SER A 43 62.35 -37.59 -17.51
N GLY A 44 62.96 -36.40 -17.49
CA GLY A 44 62.32 -35.15 -17.91
C GLY A 44 61.23 -34.64 -16.95
N THR A 45 61.09 -33.34 -16.87
CA THR A 45 59.99 -32.68 -16.12
C THR A 45 58.72 -32.76 -16.93
N GLY A 46 57.92 -33.80 -16.76
CA GLY A 46 56.62 -33.90 -17.38
C GLY A 46 55.68 -32.74 -16.95
N THR A 47 54.65 -32.47 -17.75
CA THR A 47 53.65 -31.43 -17.50
C THR A 47 53.06 -31.52 -16.10
N VAL A 48 52.96 -32.72 -15.51
CA VAL A 48 52.52 -32.99 -14.13
C VAL A 48 53.45 -32.36 -13.09
N ALA A 49 54.78 -32.35 -13.33
CA ALA A 49 55.73 -31.73 -12.41
C ALA A 49 55.64 -30.19 -12.44
N ARG A 50 55.30 -29.58 -13.56
CA ARG A 50 55.09 -28.13 -13.69
C ARG A 50 53.82 -27.66 -12.95
N LEU A 51 52.76 -28.47 -12.94
CA LEU A 51 51.47 -28.16 -12.35
C LEU A 51 51.31 -28.70 -10.91
N ARG A 52 52.42 -29.14 -10.27
CA ARG A 52 52.48 -29.68 -8.91
C ARG A 52 51.92 -28.75 -7.83
N TRP A 53 51.86 -27.47 -8.12
CA TRP A 53 51.28 -26.44 -7.22
C TRP A 53 49.75 -26.38 -7.28
N LEU A 54 49.07 -26.96 -8.30
CA LEU A 54 47.65 -26.84 -8.56
C LEU A 54 46.76 -27.38 -7.43
N PRO A 55 46.95 -28.60 -6.86
CA PRO A 55 46.17 -29.09 -5.75
C PRO A 55 46.27 -28.16 -4.53
N PHE A 56 47.46 -27.60 -4.32
CA PHE A 56 47.73 -26.67 -3.26
C PHE A 56 47.00 -25.33 -3.46
N ALA A 57 46.99 -24.80 -4.65
CA ALA A 57 46.26 -23.58 -4.99
C ALA A 57 44.75 -23.78 -4.84
N LEU A 58 44.21 -24.95 -5.26
CA LEU A 58 42.78 -25.28 -5.10
C LEU A 58 42.38 -25.36 -3.61
N ARG A 59 43.22 -25.96 -2.76
CA ARG A 59 43.00 -26.00 -1.32
C ARG A 59 42.95 -24.60 -0.70
N THR A 60 43.90 -23.72 -1.12
CA THR A 60 43.93 -22.32 -0.67
C THR A 60 42.68 -21.56 -1.06
N LEU A 61 42.28 -21.72 -2.32
CA LEU A 61 41.09 -21.10 -2.88
C LEU A 61 39.84 -21.61 -2.12
N ALA A 62 39.74 -22.90 -1.89
CA ALA A 62 38.60 -23.48 -1.14
C ALA A 62 38.50 -22.94 0.28
N VAL A 63 39.62 -22.83 1.00
CA VAL A 63 39.64 -22.25 2.35
C VAL A 63 39.27 -20.77 2.32
N ALA A 64 39.75 -20.00 1.36
CA ALA A 64 39.43 -18.60 1.21
C ALA A 64 37.92 -18.41 0.91
N LEU A 65 37.35 -19.24 0.03
CA LEU A 65 35.92 -19.22 -0.28
C LEU A 65 35.07 -19.66 0.91
N LEU A 66 35.54 -20.62 1.72
CA LEU A 66 34.87 -21.03 2.96
C LEU A 66 34.83 -19.88 4.00
N VAL A 67 35.94 -19.21 4.20
CA VAL A 67 36.00 -18.04 5.10
C VAL A 67 35.07 -16.93 4.61
N LEU A 68 35.03 -16.70 3.28
CA LEU A 68 34.13 -15.74 2.68
C LEU A 68 32.66 -16.16 2.83
N ALA A 69 32.35 -17.45 2.70
CA ALA A 69 30.99 -17.97 2.91
C ALA A 69 30.53 -17.80 4.36
N ILE A 70 31.43 -18.04 5.33
CA ILE A 70 31.13 -17.84 6.78
C ILE A 70 30.96 -16.36 7.10
N ALA A 71 31.65 -15.44 6.44
CA ALA A 71 31.45 -14.00 6.56
C ALA A 71 30.09 -13.53 6.00
N ARG A 72 29.30 -14.43 5.38
CA ARG A 72 27.94 -14.22 4.86
C ARG A 72 27.81 -12.95 4.02
N PRO A 73 28.37 -12.93 2.81
CA PRO A 73 28.15 -11.82 1.91
C PRO A 73 26.69 -11.75 1.50
N VAL A 74 26.05 -10.61 1.78
CA VAL A 74 24.65 -10.37 1.43
C VAL A 74 24.55 -9.28 0.38
N ARG A 75 23.67 -9.48 -0.56
CA ARG A 75 23.26 -8.46 -1.51
C ARG A 75 21.98 -7.81 -0.98
N VAL A 76 22.13 -6.61 -0.44
CA VAL A 76 21.00 -5.82 0.02
C VAL A 76 20.30 -5.23 -1.19
N ASN A 77 19.17 -5.77 -1.54
CA ASN A 77 18.24 -5.13 -2.45
C ASN A 77 17.29 -4.29 -1.60
N GLU A 78 17.54 -3.01 -1.53
CA GLU A 78 16.58 -2.06 -0.99
C GLU A 78 15.41 -1.95 -1.97
N SER A 79 14.55 -2.95 -2.02
CA SER A 79 13.22 -2.76 -2.53
C SER A 79 12.41 -2.15 -1.38
N THR A 80 12.34 -0.84 -1.37
CA THR A 80 11.34 -0.13 -0.56
C THR A 80 9.99 -0.54 -1.14
N ARG A 81 9.42 -1.63 -0.68
CA ARG A 81 7.99 -1.86 -0.82
C ARG A 81 7.37 -0.95 0.22
N THR A 82 6.97 0.22 -0.20
CA THR A 82 6.04 1.05 0.55
C THR A 82 4.73 0.27 0.58
N LEU A 83 4.47 -0.43 1.68
CA LEU A 83 3.13 -0.93 1.95
C LEU A 83 2.33 0.31 2.29
N THR A 84 1.63 0.86 1.31
CA THR A 84 0.70 1.95 1.54
C THR A 84 -0.57 1.34 2.09
N GLU A 85 -0.82 1.52 3.39
CA GLU A 85 -2.10 1.20 3.98
C GLU A 85 -3.04 2.37 3.67
N GLY A 86 -3.96 2.19 2.73
CA GLY A 86 -4.97 3.18 2.38
C GLY A 86 -6.30 2.90 3.08
N VAL A 87 -7.16 3.91 3.11
CA VAL A 87 -8.57 3.81 3.48
C VAL A 87 -9.41 3.71 2.21
N ALA A 88 -10.46 2.91 2.24
CA ALA A 88 -11.47 2.90 1.18
C ALA A 88 -12.66 3.74 1.66
N ILE A 89 -12.96 4.82 0.95
CA ILE A 89 -13.99 5.81 1.31
C ILE A 89 -15.04 5.88 0.21
N GLU A 90 -16.28 5.56 0.52
CA GLU A 90 -17.40 5.78 -0.39
C GLU A 90 -18.19 7.02 0.06
N LEU A 91 -18.23 8.01 -0.82
CA LEU A 91 -19.03 9.22 -0.61
C LEU A 91 -20.43 8.98 -1.16
N VAL A 92 -21.44 9.08 -0.28
CA VAL A 92 -22.85 8.92 -0.64
C VAL A 92 -23.54 10.27 -0.49
N VAL A 93 -23.85 10.90 -1.61
CA VAL A 93 -24.23 12.31 -1.68
C VAL A 93 -25.68 12.44 -2.12
N ASP A 94 -26.46 13.14 -1.31
CA ASP A 94 -27.82 13.55 -1.62
C ASP A 94 -27.82 14.62 -2.71
N ARG A 95 -28.62 14.41 -3.76
CA ARG A 95 -28.88 15.39 -4.83
C ARG A 95 -30.37 15.73 -4.96
N SER A 96 -31.17 15.45 -3.93
CA SER A 96 -32.60 15.80 -3.90
C SER A 96 -32.83 17.32 -3.99
N SER A 97 -34.04 17.72 -4.32
CA SER A 97 -34.38 19.15 -4.50
C SER A 97 -34.16 20.01 -3.27
N SER A 98 -34.15 19.43 -2.06
CA SER A 98 -33.82 20.13 -0.81
C SER A 98 -32.41 20.68 -0.75
N MET A 99 -31.46 20.05 -1.49
CA MET A 99 -30.07 20.50 -1.62
C MET A 99 -29.92 21.84 -2.36
N LEU A 100 -30.98 22.38 -2.96
CA LEU A 100 -31.05 23.76 -3.49
C LEU A 100 -31.18 24.84 -2.41
N ALA A 101 -31.35 24.45 -1.15
CA ALA A 101 -31.47 25.44 -0.07
C ALA A 101 -30.21 26.29 0.06
N MET A 102 -30.37 27.61 0.11
CA MET A 102 -29.27 28.60 0.11
C MET A 102 -28.98 29.08 1.54
N ASP A 103 -28.68 28.17 2.41
CA ASP A 103 -28.34 28.41 3.83
C ASP A 103 -26.85 28.25 4.14
N PHE A 104 -26.04 27.96 3.13
CA PHE A 104 -24.57 27.97 3.20
C PHE A 104 -23.96 29.24 2.60
N GLN A 105 -22.68 29.50 2.87
CA GLN A 105 -21.99 30.68 2.39
C GLN A 105 -20.61 30.35 1.81
N ARG A 106 -20.29 30.99 0.67
CA ARG A 106 -18.96 31.02 0.09
C ARG A 106 -18.48 32.46 0.03
N ARG A 107 -17.47 32.82 0.82
CA ARG A 107 -16.90 34.18 0.89
C ARG A 107 -17.97 35.26 1.12
N GLY A 108 -18.92 34.99 2.04
CA GLY A 108 -20.02 35.89 2.38
C GLY A 108 -21.19 35.95 1.40
N ARG A 109 -21.18 35.12 0.34
CA ARG A 109 -22.31 35.00 -0.62
C ARG A 109 -23.06 33.71 -0.33
N PRO A 110 -24.41 33.74 -0.30
CA PRO A 110 -25.21 32.54 -0.18
C PRO A 110 -24.96 31.59 -1.34
N ILE A 111 -24.81 30.30 -1.04
CA ILE A 111 -24.69 29.22 -2.02
C ILE A 111 -25.63 28.07 -1.60
N ASP A 112 -25.98 27.22 -2.56
CA ASP A 112 -26.75 26.01 -2.28
C ASP A 112 -25.91 24.96 -1.56
N ARG A 113 -26.61 24.04 -0.88
CA ARG A 113 -25.96 22.96 -0.10
C ARG A 113 -25.07 22.07 -0.92
N LEU A 114 -25.54 21.70 -2.15
CA LEU A 114 -24.73 20.85 -3.05
C LEU A 114 -23.44 21.54 -3.47
N SER A 115 -23.49 22.84 -3.76
CA SER A 115 -22.28 23.62 -4.09
C SER A 115 -21.32 23.73 -2.91
N ALA A 116 -21.83 23.93 -1.67
CA ALA A 116 -21.03 23.93 -0.47
C ALA A 116 -20.34 22.57 -0.26
N LEU A 117 -21.08 21.48 -0.47
CA LEU A 117 -20.56 20.12 -0.38
C LEU A 117 -19.44 19.89 -1.37
N LYS A 118 -19.62 20.25 -2.65
CA LYS A 118 -18.60 20.09 -3.69
C LYS A 118 -17.27 20.75 -3.33
N ASP A 119 -17.32 21.97 -2.78
CA ASP A 119 -16.13 22.69 -2.35
C ASP A 119 -15.38 21.95 -1.24
N VAL A 120 -16.12 21.46 -0.24
CA VAL A 120 -15.50 20.78 0.91
C VAL A 120 -14.95 19.42 0.53
N VAL A 121 -15.66 18.67 -0.30
CA VAL A 121 -15.16 17.38 -0.81
C VAL A 121 -13.95 17.56 -1.70
N ASP A 122 -13.89 18.61 -2.54
CA ASP A 122 -12.70 18.94 -3.33
C ASP A 122 -11.48 19.18 -2.42
N ASN A 123 -11.65 19.97 -1.35
CA ASN A 123 -10.60 20.20 -0.35
C ASN A 123 -10.21 18.94 0.44
N PHE A 124 -11.17 18.07 0.74
CA PHE A 124 -10.93 16.82 1.45
C PHE A 124 -10.09 15.85 0.62
N VAL A 125 -10.37 15.75 -0.66
CA VAL A 125 -9.71 14.82 -1.59
C VAL A 125 -8.35 15.35 -2.01
N GLN A 126 -8.26 16.60 -2.48
CA GLN A 126 -7.01 17.17 -2.99
C GLN A 126 -6.08 17.74 -1.91
N GLY A 127 -6.64 18.10 -0.78
CA GLY A 127 -5.97 18.90 0.23
C GLY A 127 -6.23 20.39 0.02
N GLY A 128 -6.47 21.10 1.10
CA GLY A 128 -6.81 22.53 1.14
C GLY A 128 -7.66 22.84 2.34
N GLY A 129 -7.83 24.12 2.68
CA GLY A 129 -8.65 24.49 3.83
C GLY A 129 -8.17 23.93 5.20
N GLY A 130 -6.91 23.52 5.31
CA GLY A 130 -6.37 22.85 6.50
C GLY A 130 -6.43 21.32 6.47
N LEU A 131 -6.94 20.72 5.39
CA LEU A 131 -6.96 19.27 5.16
C LEU A 131 -5.71 18.80 4.42
N SER A 132 -5.21 17.63 4.76
CA SER A 132 -3.98 17.07 4.19
C SER A 132 -4.12 16.47 2.78
N GLY A 133 -5.36 16.25 2.33
CA GLY A 133 -5.66 15.50 1.12
C GLY A 133 -5.51 13.98 1.30
N ARG A 134 -5.98 13.23 0.30
CA ARG A 134 -6.12 11.76 0.35
C ARG A 134 -5.48 11.05 -0.84
N PRO A 135 -4.21 11.31 -1.20
CA PRO A 135 -3.61 10.82 -2.46
C PRO A 135 -3.52 9.29 -2.55
N ASP A 136 -3.48 8.60 -1.40
CA ASP A 136 -3.29 7.15 -1.32
C ASP A 136 -4.58 6.38 -1.04
N ASP A 137 -5.70 7.06 -0.81
CA ASP A 137 -6.98 6.45 -0.46
C ASP A 137 -7.81 6.12 -1.70
N LEU A 138 -8.55 5.00 -1.65
CA LEU A 138 -9.54 4.67 -2.67
C LEU A 138 -10.82 5.43 -2.37
N ILE A 139 -11.27 6.28 -3.30
CA ILE A 139 -12.48 7.06 -3.11
C ILE A 139 -13.48 6.76 -4.23
N GLY A 140 -14.72 6.47 -3.85
CA GLY A 140 -15.87 6.30 -4.74
C GLY A 140 -16.94 7.35 -4.51
N LEU A 141 -17.88 7.44 -5.44
CA LEU A 141 -19.00 8.40 -5.39
C LEU A 141 -20.30 7.74 -5.83
N VAL A 142 -21.20 7.62 -4.89
CA VAL A 142 -22.61 7.32 -5.11
C VAL A 142 -23.43 8.58 -4.87
N THR A 143 -24.40 8.83 -5.73
CA THR A 143 -25.36 9.91 -5.53
C THR A 143 -26.77 9.36 -5.44
N PHE A 144 -27.65 10.05 -4.78
CA PHE A 144 -29.03 9.62 -4.70
C PHE A 144 -30.01 10.80 -4.63
N ALA A 145 -31.17 10.53 -5.13
CA ALA A 145 -32.42 11.28 -4.91
C ALA A 145 -33.51 10.22 -4.67
N ARG A 146 -34.47 10.06 -5.59
CA ARG A 146 -35.41 8.94 -5.54
C ARG A 146 -34.73 7.58 -5.74
N ASN A 147 -33.70 7.52 -6.58
CA ASN A 147 -32.90 6.34 -6.87
C ASN A 147 -31.44 6.62 -6.54
N ALA A 148 -30.70 5.57 -6.23
CA ALA A 148 -29.26 5.64 -6.00
C ALA A 148 -28.48 5.24 -7.27
N ASP A 149 -27.48 6.05 -7.62
CA ASP A 149 -26.62 5.86 -8.78
C ASP A 149 -25.14 5.91 -8.42
N SER A 150 -24.34 4.95 -8.92
CA SER A 150 -22.89 4.99 -8.76
C SER A 150 -22.27 5.84 -9.87
N ILE A 151 -21.81 7.03 -9.54
CA ILE A 151 -21.27 8.01 -10.49
C ILE A 151 -19.78 7.78 -10.75
N SER A 152 -19.02 7.45 -9.71
CA SER A 152 -17.62 7.10 -9.83
C SER A 152 -17.34 5.80 -9.08
N PRO A 153 -16.70 4.81 -9.73
CA PRO A 153 -16.23 3.63 -9.03
C PRO A 153 -15.15 4.03 -8.03
N MET A 154 -14.84 3.13 -7.08
CA MET A 154 -13.72 3.29 -6.18
C MET A 154 -12.42 3.43 -6.98
N THR A 155 -11.77 4.58 -6.90
CA THR A 155 -10.60 4.91 -7.72
C THR A 155 -9.54 5.69 -6.94
N LEU A 156 -8.32 5.64 -7.43
CA LEU A 156 -7.20 6.52 -7.05
C LEU A 156 -7.07 7.71 -8.02
N ASP A 157 -7.82 7.68 -9.11
CA ASP A 157 -7.91 8.80 -10.04
C ASP A 157 -8.90 9.83 -9.48
N HIS A 158 -8.39 10.67 -8.58
CA HIS A 158 -9.18 11.68 -7.92
C HIS A 158 -9.56 12.84 -8.85
N GLU A 159 -8.83 13.06 -9.94
CA GLU A 159 -9.21 14.07 -10.94
C GLU A 159 -10.52 13.69 -11.64
N TRP A 160 -10.64 12.40 -12.01
CA TRP A 160 -11.87 11.88 -12.56
C TRP A 160 -13.03 12.00 -11.56
N LEU A 161 -12.85 11.55 -10.33
CA LEU A 161 -13.87 11.61 -9.27
C LEU A 161 -14.35 13.05 -9.06
N LEU A 162 -13.44 14.00 -8.96
CA LEU A 162 -13.78 15.41 -8.74
C LEU A 162 -14.45 16.06 -9.97
N SER A 163 -14.08 15.65 -11.17
CA SER A 163 -14.77 16.10 -12.37
C SER A 163 -16.23 15.60 -12.40
N ALA A 164 -16.45 14.35 -12.02
CA ALA A 164 -17.77 13.76 -11.88
C ALA A 164 -18.59 14.47 -10.79
N LEU A 165 -17.99 14.75 -9.63
CA LEU A 165 -18.63 15.51 -8.56
C LEU A 165 -19.02 16.93 -9.00
N LYS A 166 -18.14 17.63 -9.72
CA LYS A 166 -18.43 18.99 -10.23
C LYS A 166 -19.58 18.99 -11.23
N ALA A 167 -19.74 17.94 -12.02
CA ALA A 167 -20.83 17.79 -12.99
C ALA A 167 -22.20 17.45 -12.37
N LEU A 168 -22.24 17.05 -11.10
CA LEU A 168 -23.50 16.73 -10.43
C LEU A 168 -24.48 17.93 -10.46
N ALA A 169 -25.74 17.62 -10.70
CA ALA A 169 -26.84 18.57 -10.59
C ALA A 169 -27.88 18.05 -9.59
N VAL A 170 -28.56 18.98 -8.96
CA VAL A 170 -29.70 18.68 -8.09
C VAL A 170 -30.85 18.14 -8.94
N ALA A 171 -31.61 17.17 -8.45
CA ALA A 171 -32.80 16.66 -9.09
C ALA A 171 -33.83 17.78 -9.27
N GLU A 172 -34.49 17.78 -10.42
CA GLU A 172 -35.52 18.79 -10.69
C GLU A 172 -36.70 18.67 -9.70
N PRO A 173 -37.06 19.77 -9.02
CA PRO A 173 -38.16 19.74 -8.05
C PRO A 173 -39.47 19.27 -8.66
N ASN A 174 -40.21 18.48 -7.90
CA ASN A 174 -41.54 17.95 -8.29
C ASN A 174 -41.54 17.04 -9.55
N THR A 175 -40.40 16.43 -9.86
CA THR A 175 -40.29 15.38 -10.89
C THR A 175 -40.33 13.98 -10.26
N THR A 176 -40.43 12.97 -11.13
CA THR A 176 -40.33 11.56 -10.71
C THR A 176 -38.95 11.19 -10.19
N GLU A 177 -37.93 12.02 -10.37
CA GLU A 177 -36.57 11.82 -9.89
C GLU A 177 -36.34 12.39 -8.48
N ASP A 178 -37.22 13.31 -8.04
CA ASP A 178 -37.10 13.95 -6.73
C ASP A 178 -37.58 13.01 -5.61
N GLY A 179 -36.79 12.94 -4.55
CA GLY A 179 -36.99 12.08 -3.41
C GLY A 179 -35.68 11.84 -2.68
N THR A 180 -35.70 11.06 -1.61
CA THR A 180 -34.53 10.82 -0.75
C THR A 180 -34.49 9.35 -0.32
N ALA A 181 -33.82 8.52 -1.11
CA ALA A 181 -33.69 7.06 -0.93
C ALA A 181 -32.42 6.72 -0.14
N ILE A 182 -32.36 7.03 1.15
CA ILE A 182 -31.18 6.85 2.00
C ILE A 182 -30.77 5.38 2.09
N GLY A 183 -31.75 4.48 2.30
CA GLY A 183 -31.48 3.05 2.47
C GLY A 183 -30.82 2.44 1.24
N ASP A 184 -31.38 2.69 0.06
CA ASP A 184 -30.85 2.19 -1.22
C ASP A 184 -29.46 2.73 -1.49
N ALA A 185 -29.22 4.01 -1.20
CA ALA A 185 -27.93 4.67 -1.40
C ALA A 185 -26.82 4.08 -0.52
N VAL A 186 -27.12 3.86 0.78
CA VAL A 186 -26.17 3.25 1.71
C VAL A 186 -25.91 1.80 1.35
N ALA A 187 -26.92 1.04 0.94
CA ALA A 187 -26.76 -0.34 0.50
C ALA A 187 -25.89 -0.44 -0.77
N LEU A 188 -26.13 0.43 -1.76
CA LEU A 188 -25.31 0.49 -2.97
C LEU A 188 -23.86 0.88 -2.67
N GLY A 189 -23.63 1.88 -1.79
CA GLY A 189 -22.29 2.28 -1.38
C GLY A 189 -21.56 1.17 -0.63
N ALA A 190 -22.25 0.41 0.22
CA ALA A 190 -21.69 -0.72 0.92
C ALA A 190 -21.28 -1.86 -0.05
N GLU A 191 -22.09 -2.12 -1.09
CA GLU A 191 -21.76 -3.08 -2.15
C GLU A 191 -20.50 -2.65 -2.92
N LYS A 192 -20.41 -1.38 -3.33
CA LYS A 192 -19.23 -0.85 -4.03
C LYS A 192 -17.95 -0.96 -3.20
N LEU A 193 -18.02 -0.64 -1.90
CA LEU A 193 -16.91 -0.84 -0.96
C LEU A 193 -16.50 -2.31 -0.84
N ARG A 194 -17.46 -3.23 -0.72
CA ARG A 194 -17.18 -4.67 -0.67
C ARG A 194 -16.46 -5.12 -1.94
N ASP A 195 -17.04 -4.85 -3.10
CA ASP A 195 -16.52 -5.30 -4.39
C ASP A 195 -15.12 -4.76 -4.68
N ALA A 196 -14.87 -3.49 -4.39
CA ALA A 196 -13.55 -2.88 -4.57
C ALA A 196 -12.49 -3.48 -3.63
N THR A 197 -12.88 -3.92 -2.45
CA THR A 197 -11.96 -4.50 -1.46
C THR A 197 -11.69 -5.99 -1.71
N GLU A 198 -12.66 -6.72 -2.26
CA GLU A 198 -12.52 -8.15 -2.58
C GLU A 198 -11.81 -8.40 -3.91
N GLN A 199 -12.10 -7.59 -4.96
CA GLN A 199 -11.56 -7.78 -6.31
C GLN A 199 -10.14 -7.21 -6.48
N ARG A 200 -9.72 -6.22 -5.69
CA ARG A 200 -8.42 -5.54 -5.80
C ARG A 200 -7.45 -6.00 -4.70
N MET A 201 -7.15 -7.27 -4.66
CA MET A 201 -6.01 -7.75 -3.88
C MET A 201 -4.69 -7.49 -4.62
N ASP A 202 -4.29 -6.23 -4.77
CA ASP A 202 -2.90 -5.90 -5.03
C ASP A 202 -2.11 -6.24 -3.74
N PRO A 203 -1.18 -7.22 -3.78
CA PRO A 203 -0.41 -7.61 -2.60
C PRO A 203 0.42 -6.49 -1.98
N SER A 204 0.62 -5.40 -2.72
CA SER A 204 1.37 -4.22 -2.28
C SER A 204 0.52 -3.19 -1.54
N ARG A 205 -0.82 -3.31 -1.60
CA ARG A 205 -1.75 -2.35 -0.99
C ARG A 205 -2.72 -3.06 -0.06
N ARG A 206 -2.73 -2.64 1.20
CA ARG A 206 -3.64 -3.15 2.22
C ARG A 206 -4.68 -2.10 2.58
N ILE A 207 -5.96 -2.42 2.42
CA ILE A 207 -7.04 -1.56 2.89
C ILE A 207 -7.20 -1.82 4.39
N ARG A 208 -6.96 -0.78 5.19
CA ARG A 208 -7.03 -0.84 6.65
C ARG A 208 -8.44 -0.62 7.18
N SER A 209 -9.17 0.30 6.57
CA SER A 209 -10.51 0.70 7.01
C SER A 209 -11.41 0.91 5.80
N LYS A 210 -12.68 0.55 5.96
CA LYS A 210 -13.75 0.78 5.00
C LYS A 210 -14.71 1.80 5.61
N VAL A 211 -14.89 2.91 4.93
CA VAL A 211 -15.66 4.07 5.41
C VAL A 211 -16.71 4.45 4.38
N LEU A 212 -17.93 4.64 4.84
CA LEU A 212 -19.00 5.22 4.05
C LEU A 212 -19.41 6.55 4.70
N VAL A 213 -19.40 7.63 3.92
CA VAL A 213 -19.78 8.96 4.37
C VAL A 213 -21.08 9.34 3.67
N LEU A 214 -22.18 9.30 4.41
CA LEU A 214 -23.52 9.72 3.96
C LEU A 214 -23.74 11.19 4.22
N LEU A 215 -24.09 11.95 3.20
CA LEU A 215 -24.46 13.35 3.30
C LEU A 215 -25.88 13.53 2.79
N THR A 216 -26.75 14.01 3.66
CA THR A 216 -28.16 14.26 3.34
C THR A 216 -28.68 15.47 4.14
N ASP A 217 -29.69 16.10 3.62
CA ASP A 217 -30.41 17.20 4.25
C ASP A 217 -31.91 16.91 4.47
N GLY A 218 -32.32 15.67 4.18
CA GLY A 218 -33.72 15.24 4.19
C GLY A 218 -34.05 14.09 5.13
N GLU A 219 -35.27 13.66 5.02
CA GLU A 219 -35.81 12.44 5.63
C GLU A 219 -35.94 11.36 4.56
N ASN A 220 -35.79 10.08 4.95
CA ASN A 220 -36.00 8.99 4.00
C ASN A 220 -37.47 8.93 3.57
N ASN A 221 -37.74 9.19 2.30
CA ASN A 221 -39.10 9.22 1.73
C ASN A 221 -39.25 8.43 0.43
N ALA A 222 -38.17 7.79 -0.04
CA ALA A 222 -38.12 6.97 -1.23
C ALA A 222 -37.20 5.75 -1.03
N GLY A 223 -37.14 4.88 -2.02
CA GLY A 223 -36.32 3.68 -2.00
C GLY A 223 -37.07 2.44 -1.49
N GLU A 224 -36.50 1.27 -1.67
CA GLU A 224 -37.06 -0.04 -1.29
C GLU A 224 -36.42 -0.58 -0.02
N ILE A 225 -35.16 -0.20 0.29
CA ILE A 225 -34.39 -0.69 1.43
C ILE A 225 -34.58 0.25 2.61
N ASP A 226 -34.96 -0.33 3.78
CA ASP A 226 -35.01 0.43 5.01
C ASP A 226 -33.59 0.90 5.43
N PRO A 227 -33.42 2.19 5.81
CA PRO A 227 -32.12 2.74 6.19
C PRO A 227 -31.40 1.98 7.31
N MET A 228 -32.14 1.45 8.31
CA MET A 228 -31.54 0.65 9.37
C MET A 228 -31.06 -0.71 8.89
N THR A 229 -31.78 -1.31 7.93
CA THR A 229 -31.33 -2.55 7.27
C THR A 229 -30.05 -2.32 6.47
N ALA A 230 -29.93 -1.18 5.77
CA ALA A 230 -28.68 -0.80 5.07
C ALA A 230 -27.51 -0.55 6.04
N ALA A 231 -27.78 0.07 7.20
CA ALA A 231 -26.75 0.25 8.23
C ALA A 231 -26.28 -1.11 8.82
N GLU A 232 -27.21 -2.06 9.00
CA GLU A 232 -26.86 -3.41 9.45
C GLU A 232 -26.01 -4.17 8.43
N LEU A 233 -26.26 -3.97 7.12
CA LEU A 233 -25.42 -4.47 6.04
C LEU A 233 -24.00 -3.89 6.17
N CYS A 234 -23.85 -2.58 6.36
CA CYS A 234 -22.56 -1.93 6.60
C CYS A 234 -21.84 -2.57 7.79
N ARG A 235 -22.53 -2.78 8.91
CA ARG A 235 -21.98 -3.42 10.10
C ARG A 235 -21.45 -4.82 9.81
N THR A 236 -22.23 -5.63 9.08
CA THR A 236 -21.85 -7.00 8.69
C THR A 236 -20.62 -7.05 7.81
N LEU A 237 -20.46 -6.07 6.91
CA LEU A 237 -19.32 -5.92 6.02
C LEU A 237 -18.10 -5.24 6.68
N GLY A 238 -18.23 -4.84 7.95
CA GLY A 238 -17.18 -4.11 8.69
C GLY A 238 -16.92 -2.72 8.14
N ILE A 239 -17.97 -2.05 7.63
CA ILE A 239 -17.92 -0.69 7.08
C ILE A 239 -18.40 0.27 8.17
N LYS A 240 -17.60 1.30 8.49
CA LYS A 240 -18.02 2.38 9.38
C LYS A 240 -18.84 3.39 8.60
N LEU A 241 -20.03 3.72 9.09
CA LEU A 241 -20.93 4.69 8.47
C LEU A 241 -20.87 6.01 9.24
N TYR A 242 -20.33 7.04 8.61
CA TYR A 242 -20.42 8.42 9.08
C TYR A 242 -21.62 9.10 8.41
N THR A 243 -22.49 9.69 9.19
CA THR A 243 -23.67 10.38 8.69
C THR A 243 -23.58 11.88 8.96
N ILE A 244 -23.78 12.69 7.94
CA ILE A 244 -23.70 14.14 8.01
C ILE A 244 -25.06 14.72 7.60
N GLY A 245 -25.77 15.30 8.58
CA GLY A 245 -27.01 16.07 8.33
C GLY A 245 -26.67 17.51 7.95
N MET A 246 -27.05 17.96 6.75
CA MET A 246 -26.73 19.29 6.23
C MET A 246 -27.88 20.27 6.37
N GLY A 247 -27.58 21.51 6.79
CA GLY A 247 -28.51 22.64 6.77
C GLY A 247 -28.97 23.12 8.15
N THR A 248 -29.64 24.24 8.14
CA THR A 248 -30.23 24.89 9.34
C THR A 248 -31.51 24.19 9.79
N ARG A 249 -31.90 24.39 11.03
CA ARG A 249 -33.18 23.89 11.53
C ARG A 249 -34.30 24.89 11.19
N GLY A 250 -35.44 24.37 10.77
CA GLY A 250 -36.65 25.16 10.57
C GLY A 250 -36.85 25.60 9.15
N MET A 251 -36.72 26.88 8.83
CA MET A 251 -37.03 27.44 7.52
C MET A 251 -35.76 27.81 6.76
N ALA A 252 -35.55 27.21 5.59
CA ALA A 252 -34.43 27.54 4.72
C ALA A 252 -34.90 28.31 3.45
N PRO A 253 -34.10 29.27 2.95
CA PRO A 253 -34.38 29.94 1.70
C PRO A 253 -34.12 29.02 0.51
N MET A 254 -35.13 28.77 -0.32
CA MET A 254 -35.04 27.92 -1.50
C MET A 254 -35.43 28.71 -2.77
N PRO A 255 -34.70 28.59 -3.86
CA PRO A 255 -35.08 29.15 -5.16
C PRO A 255 -36.27 28.35 -5.75
N VAL A 256 -37.37 28.99 -5.94
CA VAL A 256 -38.58 28.38 -6.57
C VAL A 256 -38.81 29.01 -7.91
N PRO A 257 -38.83 28.21 -9.01
CA PRO A 257 -39.16 28.72 -10.31
C PRO A 257 -40.66 29.13 -10.35
N THR A 258 -40.92 30.33 -10.79
CA THR A 258 -42.27 30.86 -10.97
C THR A 258 -42.42 31.36 -12.43
N PRO A 259 -43.62 31.55 -12.93
CA PRO A 259 -43.83 32.12 -14.29
C PRO A 259 -43.17 33.49 -14.51
N PHE A 260 -42.84 34.19 -13.41
CA PHE A 260 -42.21 35.52 -13.42
C PHE A 260 -40.70 35.48 -13.09
N GLY A 261 -40.09 34.29 -13.11
CA GLY A 261 -38.67 34.09 -12.77
C GLY A 261 -38.49 33.33 -11.44
N VAL A 262 -37.21 33.18 -11.03
CA VAL A 262 -36.90 32.47 -9.78
C VAL A 262 -37.12 33.38 -8.59
N GLN A 263 -37.95 32.95 -7.65
CA GLN A 263 -38.23 33.65 -6.38
C GLN A 263 -37.70 32.87 -5.17
N MET A 264 -37.07 33.56 -4.23
CA MET A 264 -36.63 32.95 -2.98
C MET A 264 -37.81 32.80 -2.02
N GLN A 265 -38.17 31.56 -1.70
CA GLN A 265 -39.19 31.24 -0.70
C GLN A 265 -38.56 30.52 0.48
N ARG A 266 -39.03 30.83 1.67
CA ARG A 266 -38.66 30.06 2.86
C ARG A 266 -39.53 28.82 2.95
N ARG A 267 -38.90 27.65 2.89
CA ARG A 267 -39.57 26.35 3.04
C ARG A 267 -39.11 25.65 4.32
N PRO A 268 -40.00 24.89 4.97
CA PRO A 268 -39.61 24.08 6.11
C PRO A 268 -38.65 22.98 5.63
N VAL A 269 -37.57 22.76 6.36
CA VAL A 269 -36.62 21.67 6.17
C VAL A 269 -36.61 20.83 7.42
N SER A 270 -36.72 19.53 7.23
CA SER A 270 -36.68 18.52 8.29
C SER A 270 -35.64 17.48 7.98
N ILE A 271 -34.86 17.12 9.00
CA ILE A 271 -33.84 16.10 8.92
C ILE A 271 -34.13 15.11 10.03
N ASP A 272 -34.18 13.82 9.69
CA ASP A 272 -34.31 12.79 10.72
C ASP A 272 -32.94 12.51 11.37
N GLU A 273 -32.53 13.44 12.24
CA GLU A 273 -31.29 13.30 13.02
C GLU A 273 -31.28 12.02 13.89
N ALA A 274 -32.44 11.59 14.35
CA ALA A 274 -32.55 10.40 15.20
C ALA A 274 -32.22 9.12 14.39
N LEU A 275 -32.71 9.03 13.18
CA LEU A 275 -32.41 7.94 12.25
C LEU A 275 -30.93 7.94 11.89
N LEU A 276 -30.39 9.07 11.42
CA LEU A 276 -28.99 9.21 11.00
C LEU A 276 -28.02 8.86 12.15
N LYS A 277 -28.32 9.27 13.35
CA LYS A 277 -27.55 8.93 14.55
C LYS A 277 -27.57 7.43 14.84
N ARG A 278 -28.76 6.80 14.80
CA ARG A 278 -28.87 5.34 15.01
C ARG A 278 -28.10 4.55 13.96
N MET A 279 -28.14 4.96 12.68
CA MET A 279 -27.40 4.33 11.59
C MET A 279 -25.89 4.40 11.83
N ALA A 280 -25.37 5.56 12.20
CA ALA A 280 -23.96 5.75 12.51
C ALA A 280 -23.53 4.91 13.72
N ASP A 281 -24.27 4.99 14.83
CA ASP A 281 -23.98 4.27 16.06
C ASP A 281 -23.99 2.74 15.86
N ALA A 282 -24.87 2.21 15.00
CA ALA A 282 -24.96 0.78 14.69
C ALA A 282 -23.70 0.22 14.03
N THR A 283 -22.92 1.06 13.34
CA THR A 283 -21.72 0.67 12.59
C THR A 283 -20.40 1.06 13.27
N GLY A 284 -20.48 1.73 14.43
CA GLY A 284 -19.32 2.31 15.14
C GLY A 284 -18.78 3.59 14.49
N GLY A 285 -19.58 4.23 13.62
CA GLY A 285 -19.32 5.56 13.09
C GLY A 285 -19.86 6.67 13.99
N GLN A 286 -20.01 7.88 13.45
CA GLN A 286 -20.52 9.04 14.17
C GLN A 286 -21.47 9.85 13.29
N TYR A 287 -22.47 10.47 13.95
CA TYR A 287 -23.34 11.47 13.33
C TYR A 287 -22.76 12.87 13.54
N PHE A 288 -22.80 13.68 12.50
CA PHE A 288 -22.43 15.09 12.54
C PHE A 288 -23.55 15.98 11.98
N ARG A 289 -23.56 17.24 12.42
CA ARG A 289 -24.44 18.25 11.87
C ARG A 289 -23.64 19.39 11.27
N ALA A 290 -23.86 19.68 10.00
CA ALA A 290 -23.26 20.80 9.28
C ALA A 290 -24.32 21.91 9.09
N THR A 291 -24.16 23.05 9.73
CA THR A 291 -25.04 24.20 9.61
C THR A 291 -24.51 25.29 8.70
N ASP A 292 -23.25 25.25 8.40
CA ASP A 292 -22.50 26.18 7.53
C ASP A 292 -21.25 25.52 6.94
N SER A 293 -20.58 26.21 6.01
CA SER A 293 -19.42 25.66 5.31
C SER A 293 -18.25 25.36 6.25
N SER A 294 -18.04 26.15 7.28
CA SER A 294 -16.92 25.96 8.23
C SER A 294 -17.15 24.76 9.13
N SER A 295 -18.40 24.51 9.55
CA SER A 295 -18.74 23.30 10.30
C SER A 295 -18.58 22.05 9.46
N LEU A 296 -18.92 22.11 8.16
CA LEU A 296 -18.73 20.99 7.22
C LEU A 296 -17.23 20.67 7.02
N GLU A 297 -16.37 21.69 6.85
CA GLU A 297 -14.91 21.51 6.80
C GLU A 297 -14.38 20.88 8.09
N GLY A 298 -14.83 21.35 9.25
CA GLY A 298 -14.46 20.80 10.55
C GLY A 298 -14.87 19.32 10.73
N ILE A 299 -16.02 18.93 10.19
CA ILE A 299 -16.49 17.54 10.20
C ILE A 299 -15.57 16.65 9.36
N TYR A 300 -15.22 17.08 8.15
CA TYR A 300 -14.29 16.33 7.32
C TYR A 300 -12.89 16.23 7.94
N ALA A 301 -12.42 17.29 8.60
CA ALA A 301 -11.16 17.25 9.36
C ALA A 301 -11.25 16.25 10.52
N ARG A 302 -12.39 16.13 11.18
CA ARG A 302 -12.60 15.16 12.25
C ARG A 302 -12.66 13.72 11.73
N ILE A 303 -13.29 13.48 10.60
CA ILE A 303 -13.27 12.16 9.92
C ILE A 303 -11.85 11.83 9.49
N ASP A 304 -11.09 12.81 8.97
CA ASP A 304 -9.68 12.66 8.63
C ASP A 304 -8.83 12.21 9.83
N GLU A 305 -9.03 12.83 10.98
CA GLU A 305 -8.33 12.46 12.22
C GLU A 305 -8.70 11.06 12.72
N LEU A 306 -9.99 10.67 12.65
CA LEU A 306 -10.47 9.37 13.10
C LEU A 306 -10.00 8.21 12.22
N GLU A 307 -9.88 8.45 10.92
CA GLU A 307 -9.51 7.44 9.91
C GLU A 307 -8.11 7.69 9.32
N LYS A 308 -7.28 8.47 10.04
CA LYS A 308 -5.94 8.83 9.57
C LYS A 308 -5.10 7.58 9.35
N THR A 309 -4.62 7.47 8.14
CA THR A 309 -3.71 6.41 7.72
C THR A 309 -2.37 6.60 8.41
N VAL A 310 -1.98 5.67 9.27
CA VAL A 310 -0.60 5.56 9.73
C VAL A 310 0.16 4.88 8.61
N THR A 311 0.84 5.66 7.79
CA THR A 311 1.76 5.13 6.78
C THR A 311 2.98 4.58 7.52
N GLU A 312 2.91 3.33 7.95
CA GLU A 312 4.10 2.60 8.37
C GLU A 312 4.92 2.29 7.12
N GLN A 313 5.98 3.05 6.91
CA GLN A 313 7.02 2.67 5.97
C GLN A 313 7.72 1.43 6.51
N LYS A 314 7.18 0.27 6.26
CA LYS A 314 7.84 -1.00 6.54
C LYS A 314 8.95 -1.19 5.50
N ARG A 315 10.13 -0.70 5.85
CA ARG A 315 11.35 -0.88 5.07
C ARG A 315 11.72 -2.37 5.11
N THR A 316 11.18 -3.15 4.19
CA THR A 316 11.53 -4.57 4.07
C THR A 316 12.85 -4.65 3.30
N VAL A 317 13.93 -4.79 4.06
CA VAL A 317 15.25 -5.06 3.51
C VAL A 317 15.29 -6.54 3.16
N GLN A 318 15.13 -6.90 1.90
CA GLN A 318 15.39 -8.26 1.43
C GLN A 318 16.90 -8.40 1.22
N ALA A 319 17.57 -9.03 2.18
CA ALA A 319 18.96 -9.41 2.06
C ALA A 319 19.07 -10.81 1.44
N LYS A 320 19.63 -10.90 0.25
CA LYS A 320 19.92 -12.17 -0.41
C LYS A 320 21.28 -12.68 0.03
N ASP A 321 21.31 -13.82 0.72
CA ASP A 321 22.54 -14.45 1.23
C ASP A 321 23.28 -15.17 0.09
N LEU A 322 24.38 -14.58 -0.38
CA LEU A 322 25.18 -15.13 -1.49
C LEU A 322 26.01 -16.37 -1.08
N ALA A 323 26.10 -16.67 0.21
CA ALA A 323 26.75 -17.89 0.69
C ALA A 323 25.94 -19.13 0.28
N VAL A 324 24.61 -19.05 0.30
CA VAL A 324 23.68 -20.17 0.09
C VAL A 324 22.88 -20.04 -1.21
N GLU A 325 22.66 -18.80 -1.71
CA GLU A 325 21.90 -18.56 -2.94
C GLU A 325 22.81 -18.20 -4.11
N GLY A 326 22.46 -18.68 -5.31
CA GLY A 326 23.15 -18.33 -6.55
C GLY A 326 23.02 -16.85 -6.88
N PHE A 327 24.06 -16.27 -7.50
CA PHE A 327 24.12 -14.85 -7.84
C PHE A 327 24.56 -14.63 -9.29
N ARG A 328 24.35 -13.42 -9.82
CA ARG A 328 24.84 -13.05 -11.15
C ARG A 328 26.02 -12.10 -11.02
N LEU A 329 27.12 -12.44 -11.70
CA LEU A 329 28.32 -11.61 -11.80
C LEU A 329 28.63 -11.34 -13.28
N GLY A 330 28.63 -10.08 -13.71
CA GLY A 330 28.95 -9.72 -15.11
C GLY A 330 28.04 -10.39 -16.15
N GLY A 331 26.77 -10.70 -15.82
CA GLY A 331 25.82 -11.38 -16.71
C GLY A 331 25.82 -12.92 -16.60
N PHE A 332 26.81 -13.53 -15.96
CA PHE A 332 26.89 -14.98 -15.75
C PHE A 332 26.20 -15.39 -14.43
N ALA A 333 25.46 -16.50 -14.50
CA ALA A 333 24.88 -17.12 -13.30
C ALA A 333 25.99 -17.89 -12.56
N MET A 334 26.30 -17.45 -11.33
CA MET A 334 27.28 -18.09 -10.46
C MET A 334 26.56 -18.92 -9.39
N PRO A 335 27.07 -20.12 -9.07
CA PRO A 335 26.56 -20.90 -7.95
C PRO A 335 26.87 -20.20 -6.62
N PRO A 336 26.23 -20.62 -5.51
CA PRO A 336 26.52 -20.09 -4.17
C PRO A 336 28.00 -20.18 -3.82
N VAL A 337 28.52 -19.25 -3.04
CA VAL A 337 29.94 -19.22 -2.62
C VAL A 337 30.33 -20.53 -1.92
N LEU A 338 29.43 -21.10 -1.12
CA LEU A 338 29.64 -22.40 -0.47
C LEU A 338 29.77 -23.54 -1.48
N ALA A 339 28.99 -23.55 -2.55
CA ALA A 339 29.09 -24.56 -3.60
C ALA A 339 30.41 -24.46 -4.38
N LEU A 340 30.90 -23.24 -4.61
CA LEU A 340 32.22 -23.02 -5.21
C LEU A 340 33.35 -23.55 -4.33
N ALA A 341 33.26 -23.32 -3.00
CA ALA A 341 34.23 -23.84 -2.04
C ALA A 341 34.26 -25.37 -2.02
N MET A 342 33.06 -26.00 -1.97
CA MET A 342 32.92 -27.45 -2.01
C MET A 342 33.42 -28.06 -3.34
N GLY A 343 33.10 -27.41 -4.46
CA GLY A 343 33.60 -27.82 -5.78
C GLY A 343 35.11 -27.79 -5.89
N ALA A 344 35.76 -26.75 -5.32
CA ALA A 344 37.20 -26.65 -5.25
C ALA A 344 37.85 -27.74 -4.39
N LEU A 345 37.22 -28.10 -3.24
CA LEU A 345 37.66 -29.19 -2.39
C LEU A 345 37.52 -30.57 -3.07
N LEU A 346 36.40 -30.82 -3.73
CA LEU A 346 36.20 -32.08 -4.47
C LEU A 346 37.17 -32.22 -5.62
N LEU A 347 37.45 -31.15 -6.36
CA LEU A 347 38.41 -31.14 -7.42
C LEU A 347 39.86 -31.38 -6.91
N GLU A 348 40.21 -30.74 -5.79
CA GLU A 348 41.50 -30.98 -5.12
C GLU A 348 41.62 -32.44 -4.66
N GLY A 349 40.58 -33.00 -4.04
CA GLY A 349 40.53 -34.39 -3.63
C GLY A 349 40.69 -35.37 -4.80
N ALA A 350 39.97 -35.13 -5.89
CA ALA A 350 40.09 -35.92 -7.12
C ALA A 350 41.51 -35.87 -7.74
N LEU A 351 42.09 -34.66 -7.81
CA LEU A 351 43.46 -34.47 -8.30
C LEU A 351 44.47 -35.17 -7.39
N SER A 352 44.35 -35.06 -6.09
CA SER A 352 45.24 -35.68 -5.12
C SER A 352 45.14 -37.22 -5.10
N ALA A 353 44.02 -37.79 -5.52
CA ALA A 353 43.81 -39.22 -5.66
C ALA A 353 44.41 -39.83 -6.97
N THR A 354 44.74 -38.98 -7.94
CA THR A 354 45.27 -39.38 -9.24
C THR A 354 46.82 -39.26 -9.31
N ARG A 355 47.36 -38.95 -10.50
CA ARG A 355 48.80 -38.76 -10.77
C ARG A 355 49.48 -37.66 -9.92
N TRP A 356 48.69 -36.81 -9.25
CA TRP A 356 49.16 -35.71 -8.41
C TRP A 356 49.32 -36.12 -6.94
N ARG A 357 49.20 -37.43 -6.64
CA ARG A 357 49.37 -37.99 -5.29
C ARG A 357 50.78 -37.68 -4.80
N THR A 358 50.90 -36.78 -3.86
CA THR A 358 52.13 -36.57 -3.12
C THR A 358 52.24 -37.72 -2.09
N LEU A 359 53.14 -38.65 -2.37
CA LEU A 359 53.51 -39.67 -1.36
C LEU A 359 53.99 -38.96 -0.09
N PRO A 360 53.63 -39.47 1.09
CA PRO A 360 53.98 -38.87 2.39
C PRO A 360 55.51 -38.84 2.60
#